data_8039e906327ad335054a2181db9cf288
#
_entry.id   8039e906327ad335054a2181db9cf288
#
_cell.length_a   1.000
_cell.length_b   1.000
_cell.length_c   1.000
_cell.angle_alpha   90.00
_cell.angle_beta   90.00
_cell.angle_gamma   90.00
#
_symmetry.space_group_name_H-M   'P 1'
#
loop_
_entity.id
_entity.type
_entity.pdbx_description
1 polymer ?
#
loop_
_entity_poly.entity_id
_entity_poly.type
_entity_poly.pdbx_seq_one_letter_code
_entity_poly.pdbx_strand_id
1 'polypeptide(L)'
;MRLVPVILVALLAFSPSVLPAQAGAAVKQMAHARVKLAEQVAADSEIRRAVAAKNAERESRQAIERKDQEWASSPAYPLRKALTSSPCAQRLRQLTAADPLVVEAILMDEQGANVCVSRETSDYWQGDEDKWRRPFVEGRAAFVDEPAFDASSATYAVQLSVPVADGARRIGALTLTLKVRKDAAAPGR
;
A
#
# COMPACT_ATOMS: atom_id res chain seq x y z
N MET A 1 -17.07 23.93 -54.78
CA MET A 1 -17.15 22.65 -54.03
C MET A 1 -15.83 22.47 -53.29
N ARG A 2 -15.78 22.82 -52.00
CA ARG A 2 -14.56 22.71 -51.19
C ARG A 2 -14.62 21.41 -50.38
N LEU A 3 -13.70 20.49 -50.64
CA LEU A 3 -13.52 19.26 -49.83
C LEU A 3 -12.88 19.62 -48.50
N VAL A 4 -13.56 19.29 -47.41
CA VAL A 4 -13.03 19.36 -46.04
C VAL A 4 -12.35 18.02 -45.75
N PRO A 5 -11.08 17.97 -45.32
CA PRO A 5 -10.44 16.72 -44.94
C PRO A 5 -10.96 16.26 -43.58
N VAL A 6 -11.47 15.05 -43.50
CA VAL A 6 -11.82 14.36 -42.26
C VAL A 6 -10.51 13.88 -41.62
N ILE A 7 -10.11 14.50 -40.53
CA ILE A 7 -8.98 14.04 -39.72
C ILE A 7 -9.48 12.89 -38.86
N LEU A 8 -9.05 11.68 -39.17
CA LEU A 8 -9.27 10.47 -38.39
C LEU A 8 -8.32 10.50 -37.16
N VAL A 9 -8.83 10.89 -36.00
CA VAL A 9 -8.09 10.80 -34.75
C VAL A 9 -8.11 9.32 -34.33
N ALA A 10 -6.98 8.63 -34.48
CA ALA A 10 -6.79 7.31 -33.95
C ALA A 10 -6.65 7.41 -32.42
N LEU A 11 -7.68 7.01 -31.67
CA LEU A 11 -7.58 6.76 -30.24
C LEU A 11 -6.63 5.56 -30.03
N LEU A 12 -5.40 5.83 -29.60
CA LEU A 12 -4.51 4.82 -29.09
C LEU A 12 -5.09 4.37 -27.72
N ALA A 13 -5.75 3.21 -27.74
CA ALA A 13 -6.15 2.53 -26.52
C ALA A 13 -4.88 2.12 -25.75
N PHE A 14 -4.62 2.78 -24.65
CA PHE A 14 -3.57 2.37 -23.71
C PHE A 14 -4.05 1.10 -23.02
N SER A 15 -3.64 -0.06 -23.53
CA SER A 15 -3.86 -1.33 -22.85
C SER A 15 -2.90 -1.36 -21.64
N PRO A 16 -3.39 -1.60 -20.41
CA PRO A 16 -2.49 -1.81 -19.29
C PRO A 16 -1.60 -3.02 -19.59
N SER A 17 -0.29 -2.80 -19.56
CA SER A 17 0.70 -3.85 -19.81
C SER A 17 0.62 -4.87 -18.67
N VAL A 18 0.00 -6.02 -18.92
CA VAL A 18 -0.05 -7.15 -17.98
C VAL A 18 1.32 -7.84 -18.03
N LEU A 19 1.93 -8.05 -16.87
CA LEU A 19 3.18 -8.82 -16.77
C LEU A 19 2.95 -10.26 -17.28
N PRO A 20 3.92 -10.85 -18.01
CA PRO A 20 3.86 -12.27 -18.35
C PRO A 20 3.69 -13.15 -17.10
N ALA A 21 2.91 -14.22 -17.18
CA ALA A 21 2.57 -15.06 -16.03
C ALA A 21 3.79 -15.57 -15.23
N GLN A 22 4.89 -15.92 -15.91
CA GLN A 22 6.13 -16.35 -15.26
C GLN A 22 6.80 -15.21 -14.49
N ALA A 23 6.79 -13.98 -15.02
CA ALA A 23 7.30 -12.81 -14.33
C ALA A 23 6.45 -12.47 -13.09
N GLY A 24 5.13 -12.60 -13.19
CA GLY A 24 4.21 -12.44 -12.06
C GLY A 24 4.50 -13.42 -10.92
N ALA A 25 4.76 -14.71 -11.24
CA ALA A 25 5.10 -15.73 -10.25
C ALA A 25 6.43 -15.42 -9.54
N ALA A 26 7.46 -15.01 -10.27
CA ALA A 26 8.75 -14.62 -9.70
C ALA A 26 8.64 -13.40 -8.77
N VAL A 27 7.81 -12.42 -9.14
CA VAL A 27 7.54 -11.25 -8.32
C VAL A 27 6.82 -11.62 -7.03
N LYS A 28 5.82 -12.51 -7.09
CA LYS A 28 5.15 -13.01 -5.89
C LYS A 28 6.09 -13.79 -4.98
N GLN A 29 6.97 -14.62 -5.54
CA GLN A 29 7.98 -15.33 -4.77
C GLN A 29 8.94 -14.35 -4.07
N MET A 30 9.37 -13.29 -4.75
CA MET A 30 10.18 -12.23 -4.17
C MET A 30 9.46 -11.54 -3.00
N ALA A 31 8.15 -11.29 -3.12
CA ALA A 31 7.35 -10.73 -2.04
C ALA A 31 7.19 -11.72 -0.88
N HIS A 32 6.91 -13.00 -1.15
CA HIS A 32 6.81 -14.03 -0.12
C HIS A 32 8.10 -14.19 0.70
N ALA A 33 9.26 -14.01 0.09
CA ALA A 33 10.54 -14.02 0.82
C ALA A 33 10.65 -12.89 1.88
N ARG A 34 9.77 -11.90 1.85
CA ARG A 34 9.73 -10.76 2.78
C ARG A 34 8.61 -10.82 3.82
N VAL A 35 7.84 -11.90 3.85
CA VAL A 35 6.79 -12.10 4.86
C VAL A 35 7.36 -11.98 6.26
N LYS A 36 8.51 -12.61 6.53
CA LYS A 36 9.17 -12.52 7.84
C LYS A 36 9.56 -11.08 8.22
N LEU A 37 10.01 -10.28 7.27
CA LEU A 37 10.28 -8.85 7.51
C LEU A 37 8.98 -8.10 7.87
N ALA A 38 7.92 -8.31 7.11
CA ALA A 38 6.63 -7.67 7.38
C ALA A 38 6.08 -8.07 8.77
N GLU A 39 6.17 -9.36 9.13
CA GLU A 39 5.79 -9.85 10.45
C GLU A 39 6.63 -9.22 11.57
N GLN A 40 7.94 -9.06 11.39
CA GLN A 40 8.82 -8.40 12.35
C GLN A 40 8.45 -6.93 12.53
N VAL A 41 8.15 -6.21 11.44
CA VAL A 41 7.68 -4.82 11.50
C VAL A 41 6.34 -4.74 12.22
N ALA A 42 5.39 -5.61 11.88
CA ALA A 42 4.06 -5.65 12.51
C ALA A 42 4.12 -6.02 14.01
N ALA A 43 5.12 -6.82 14.42
CA ALA A 43 5.34 -7.21 15.82
C ALA A 43 6.10 -6.17 16.64
N ASP A 44 6.66 -5.12 16.02
CA ASP A 44 7.38 -4.07 16.73
C ASP A 44 6.49 -3.36 17.76
N SER A 45 7.01 -3.12 18.95
CA SER A 45 6.22 -2.59 20.07
C SER A 45 5.73 -1.17 19.86
N GLU A 46 6.48 -0.33 19.12
CA GLU A 46 6.07 1.04 18.80
C GLU A 46 4.97 1.03 17.73
N ILE A 47 5.09 0.16 16.73
CA ILE A 47 4.09 -0.03 15.69
C ILE A 47 2.77 -0.50 16.30
N ARG A 48 2.78 -1.54 17.14
CA ARG A 48 1.57 -2.02 17.83
C ARG A 48 0.94 -0.97 18.73
N ARG A 49 1.77 -0.21 19.46
CA ARG A 49 1.29 0.87 20.31
C ARG A 49 0.60 1.99 19.53
N ALA A 50 1.14 2.34 18.36
CA ALA A 50 0.54 3.35 17.48
C ALA A 50 -0.85 2.91 16.98
N VAL A 51 -1.00 1.64 16.56
CA VAL A 51 -2.30 1.10 16.16
C VAL A 51 -3.28 1.08 17.33
N ALA A 52 -2.85 0.60 18.49
CA ALA A 52 -3.71 0.55 19.68
C ALA A 52 -4.17 1.96 20.11
N ALA A 53 -3.28 2.95 20.06
CA ALA A 53 -3.64 4.34 20.36
C ALA A 53 -4.67 4.89 19.36
N LYS A 54 -4.50 4.61 18.06
CA LYS A 54 -5.45 5.02 17.03
C LYS A 54 -6.83 4.38 17.23
N ASN A 55 -6.88 3.08 17.50
CA ASN A 55 -8.12 2.37 17.78
C ASN A 55 -8.85 2.92 19.03
N ALA A 56 -8.08 3.38 20.03
CA ALA A 56 -8.64 3.96 21.26
C ALA A 56 -9.37 5.31 21.02
N GLU A 57 -9.07 6.01 19.91
CA GLU A 57 -9.79 7.22 19.51
C GLU A 57 -11.27 6.94 19.16
N ARG A 58 -11.58 5.69 18.79
CA ARG A 58 -12.95 5.25 18.40
C ARG A 58 -13.57 6.16 17.35
N GLU A 59 -12.76 6.54 16.36
CA GLU A 59 -13.20 7.46 15.31
C GLU A 59 -14.43 6.90 14.58
N SER A 60 -15.42 7.75 14.32
CA SER A 60 -16.62 7.32 13.62
C SER A 60 -16.32 7.11 12.13
N ARG A 61 -17.03 6.17 11.49
CA ARG A 61 -16.92 5.94 10.04
C ARG A 61 -17.09 7.24 9.24
N GLN A 62 -18.06 8.07 9.60
CA GLN A 62 -18.30 9.34 8.95
C GLN A 62 -17.11 10.32 9.09
N ALA A 63 -16.39 10.30 10.22
CA ALA A 63 -15.19 11.12 10.39
C ALA A 63 -14.03 10.62 9.51
N ILE A 64 -13.88 9.30 9.40
CA ILE A 64 -12.89 8.68 8.51
C ILE A 64 -13.16 9.06 7.05
N GLU A 65 -14.41 8.94 6.59
CA GLU A 65 -14.81 9.29 5.21
C GLU A 65 -14.58 10.77 4.89
N ARG A 66 -14.85 11.69 5.84
CA ARG A 66 -14.52 13.10 5.65
C ARG A 66 -13.01 13.32 5.50
N LYS A 67 -12.21 12.70 6.35
CA LYS A 67 -10.73 12.78 6.25
C LYS A 67 -10.22 12.24 4.93
N ASP A 68 -10.81 11.16 4.43
CA ASP A 68 -10.46 10.57 3.15
C ASP A 68 -10.78 11.51 1.98
N GLN A 69 -11.96 12.14 1.99
CA GLN A 69 -12.34 13.16 1.01
C GLN A 69 -11.39 14.37 1.04
N GLU A 70 -11.02 14.87 2.23
CA GLU A 70 -10.07 15.96 2.38
C GLU A 70 -8.66 15.54 1.93
N TRP A 71 -8.27 14.31 2.21
CA TRP A 71 -7.03 13.72 1.73
C TRP A 71 -6.96 13.69 0.21
N ALA A 72 -7.99 13.18 -0.46
CA ALA A 72 -8.05 13.09 -1.91
C ALA A 72 -8.09 14.46 -2.60
N SER A 73 -8.78 15.44 -2.00
CA SER A 73 -9.02 16.76 -2.61
C SER A 73 -7.97 17.82 -2.31
N SER A 74 -7.17 17.66 -1.23
CA SER A 74 -6.23 18.70 -0.78
C SER A 74 -4.81 18.17 -0.58
N PRO A 75 -3.87 18.45 -1.50
CA PRO A 75 -2.46 18.13 -1.29
C PRO A 75 -1.85 18.78 -0.05
N ALA A 76 -2.40 19.92 0.39
CA ALA A 76 -1.95 20.65 1.59
C ALA A 76 -2.65 20.20 2.88
N TYR A 77 -3.46 19.14 2.84
CA TYR A 77 -4.19 18.67 4.03
C TYR A 77 -3.21 18.32 5.17
N PRO A 78 -3.32 18.97 6.34
CA PRO A 78 -2.30 18.83 7.40
C PRO A 78 -2.07 17.40 7.88
N LEU A 79 -3.10 16.54 7.78
CA LEU A 79 -3.01 15.14 8.17
C LEU A 79 -1.97 14.37 7.33
N ARG A 80 -1.76 14.73 6.04
CA ARG A 80 -0.72 14.13 5.19
C ARG A 80 0.65 14.24 5.84
N LYS A 81 1.02 15.45 6.24
CA LYS A 81 2.27 15.71 6.94
C LYS A 81 2.32 15.01 8.30
N ALA A 82 1.23 15.06 9.05
CA ALA A 82 1.17 14.44 10.37
C ALA A 82 1.44 12.92 10.30
N LEU A 83 0.83 12.21 9.36
CA LEU A 83 1.00 10.75 9.21
C LEU A 83 2.36 10.36 8.63
N THR A 84 2.99 11.20 7.80
CA THR A 84 4.30 10.93 7.20
C THR A 84 5.47 11.33 8.09
N SER A 85 5.29 12.28 9.02
CA SER A 85 6.37 12.79 9.91
C SER A 85 6.27 12.30 11.34
N SER A 86 5.25 11.52 11.69
CA SER A 86 5.05 10.98 13.04
C SER A 86 6.22 10.08 13.50
N PRO A 87 6.41 9.88 14.82
CA PRO A 87 7.36 8.88 15.33
C PRO A 87 7.11 7.49 14.74
N CYS A 88 5.84 7.09 14.60
CA CYS A 88 5.45 5.83 13.96
C CYS A 88 5.95 5.75 12.50
N ALA A 89 5.79 6.80 11.71
CA ALA A 89 6.29 6.84 10.32
C ALA A 89 7.82 6.76 10.26
N GLN A 90 8.50 7.41 11.19
CA GLN A 90 9.97 7.29 11.31
C GLN A 90 10.38 5.87 11.66
N ARG A 91 9.65 5.22 12.59
CA ARG A 91 9.88 3.83 12.96
C ARG A 91 9.68 2.87 11.78
N LEU A 92 8.61 3.02 11.00
CA LEU A 92 8.41 2.24 9.78
C LEU A 92 9.61 2.35 8.84
N ARG A 93 10.09 3.56 8.58
CA ARG A 93 11.27 3.77 7.72
C ARG A 93 12.53 3.11 8.28
N GLN A 94 12.77 3.19 9.59
CA GLN A 94 13.92 2.54 10.24
C GLN A 94 13.87 1.02 10.08
N LEU A 95 12.70 0.41 10.35
CA LEU A 95 12.53 -1.03 10.31
C LEU A 95 12.63 -1.61 8.90
N THR A 96 12.32 -0.81 7.87
CA THR A 96 12.35 -1.25 6.47
C THR A 96 13.60 -0.80 5.70
N ALA A 97 14.45 0.04 6.29
CA ALA A 97 15.61 0.66 5.63
C ALA A 97 16.63 -0.35 5.06
N ALA A 98 16.73 -1.52 5.65
CA ALA A 98 17.68 -2.55 5.23
C ALA A 98 17.28 -3.26 3.92
N ASP A 99 16.01 -3.19 3.52
CA ASP A 99 15.55 -3.78 2.26
C ASP A 99 15.24 -2.69 1.22
N PRO A 100 16.12 -2.50 0.22
CA PRO A 100 15.97 -1.45 -0.78
C PRO A 100 14.78 -1.67 -1.74
N LEU A 101 14.14 -2.82 -1.69
CA LEU A 101 12.93 -3.08 -2.48
C LEU A 101 11.66 -2.55 -1.78
N VAL A 102 11.69 -2.34 -0.47
CA VAL A 102 10.56 -1.70 0.23
C VAL A 102 10.56 -0.21 -0.09
N VAL A 103 9.58 0.23 -0.86
CA VAL A 103 9.43 1.64 -1.27
C VAL A 103 8.39 2.38 -0.46
N GLU A 104 7.51 1.65 0.20
CA GLU A 104 6.45 2.21 1.03
C GLU A 104 6.06 1.23 2.13
N ALA A 105 5.66 1.74 3.29
CA ALA A 105 5.02 1.00 4.36
C ALA A 105 3.79 1.77 4.84
N ILE A 106 2.65 1.09 4.92
CA ILE A 106 1.34 1.63 5.31
C ILE A 106 0.87 0.86 6.53
N LEU A 107 0.65 1.56 7.64
CA LEU A 107 0.07 0.99 8.85
C LEU A 107 -1.36 1.45 8.99
N MET A 108 -2.28 0.49 9.12
CA MET A 108 -3.73 0.72 9.17
C MET A 108 -4.33 0.21 10.48
N ASP A 109 -5.34 0.89 10.96
CA ASP A 109 -6.10 0.55 12.17
C ASP A 109 -7.17 -0.54 11.91
N GLU A 110 -7.99 -0.83 12.93
CA GLU A 110 -9.07 -1.82 12.86
C GLU A 110 -10.24 -1.42 11.95
N GLN A 111 -10.27 -0.19 11.45
CA GLN A 111 -11.25 0.31 10.48
C GLN A 111 -10.66 0.52 9.08
N GLY A 112 -9.37 0.27 8.89
CA GLY A 112 -8.64 0.47 7.63
C GLY A 112 -8.20 1.92 7.40
N ALA A 113 -8.26 2.79 8.42
CA ALA A 113 -7.71 4.13 8.32
C ALA A 113 -6.19 4.12 8.55
N ASN A 114 -5.45 4.97 7.84
CA ASN A 114 -4.01 5.09 8.00
C ASN A 114 -3.64 5.61 9.40
N VAL A 115 -2.80 4.87 10.10
CA VAL A 115 -2.21 5.25 11.40
C VAL A 115 -0.94 6.06 11.20
N CYS A 116 -0.06 5.56 10.34
CA CYS A 116 1.11 6.25 9.85
C CYS A 116 1.58 5.59 8.55
N VAL A 117 2.31 6.36 7.73
CA VAL A 117 2.81 5.91 6.43
C VAL A 117 4.24 6.36 6.24
N SER A 118 5.09 5.53 5.63
CA SER A 118 6.49 5.88 5.39
C SER A 118 6.65 6.97 4.32
N ARG A 119 5.67 7.08 3.42
CA ARG A 119 5.48 8.13 2.40
C ARG A 119 3.98 8.34 2.16
N GLU A 120 3.60 9.40 1.46
CA GLU A 120 2.20 9.67 1.16
C GLU A 120 1.56 8.58 0.29
N THR A 121 0.32 8.23 0.65
CA THR A 121 -0.56 7.32 -0.08
C THR A 121 -1.57 8.12 -0.92
N SER A 122 -2.22 7.46 -1.91
CA SER A 122 -3.36 8.03 -2.65
C SER A 122 -4.51 8.40 -1.71
N ASP A 123 -4.84 7.50 -0.77
CA ASP A 123 -6.03 7.55 0.07
C ASP A 123 -5.66 7.49 1.55
N TYR A 124 -6.52 8.08 2.40
CA TYR A 124 -6.41 7.95 3.84
C TYR A 124 -7.05 6.66 4.35
N TRP A 125 -8.17 6.27 3.75
CA TRP A 125 -8.89 5.07 4.13
C TRP A 125 -8.67 3.93 3.13
N GLN A 126 -8.27 2.78 3.63
CA GLN A 126 -7.88 1.59 2.88
C GLN A 126 -8.81 0.38 3.17
N GLY A 127 -9.91 0.61 3.88
CA GLY A 127 -10.76 -0.46 4.42
C GLY A 127 -11.59 -1.22 3.37
N ASP A 128 -11.67 -0.72 2.15
CA ASP A 128 -12.28 -1.40 1.00
C ASP A 128 -11.28 -2.20 0.18
N GLU A 129 -9.98 -2.07 0.45
CA GLU A 129 -8.93 -2.69 -0.32
C GLU A 129 -8.50 -4.06 0.25
N ASP A 130 -8.09 -4.97 -0.62
CA ASP A 130 -7.67 -6.32 -0.27
C ASP A 130 -6.43 -6.33 0.64
N LYS A 131 -5.52 -5.35 0.51
CA LYS A 131 -4.34 -5.20 1.37
C LYS A 131 -4.68 -5.04 2.86
N TRP A 132 -5.88 -4.53 3.21
CA TRP A 132 -6.38 -4.49 4.57
C TRP A 132 -7.36 -5.63 4.86
N ARG A 133 -8.30 -5.91 3.94
CA ARG A 133 -9.36 -6.90 4.16
C ARG A 133 -8.82 -8.32 4.35
N ARG A 134 -7.84 -8.73 3.52
CA ARG A 134 -7.30 -10.09 3.56
C ARG A 134 -6.60 -10.41 4.87
N PRO A 135 -5.63 -9.60 5.36
CA PRO A 135 -4.99 -9.89 6.64
C PRO A 135 -5.88 -9.61 7.84
N PHE A 136 -6.63 -8.50 7.85
CA PHE A 136 -7.39 -8.09 9.04
C PHE A 136 -8.73 -8.78 9.16
N VAL A 137 -9.59 -8.70 8.13
CA VAL A 137 -10.97 -9.26 8.19
C VAL A 137 -10.95 -10.78 7.99
N GLU A 138 -10.31 -11.25 6.92
CA GLU A 138 -10.28 -12.68 6.59
C GLU A 138 -9.26 -13.47 7.44
N GLY A 139 -8.35 -12.80 8.12
CA GLY A 139 -7.38 -13.42 9.03
C GLY A 139 -6.26 -14.17 8.33
N ARG A 140 -5.93 -13.81 7.09
CA ARG A 140 -4.78 -14.42 6.41
C ARG A 140 -3.50 -13.98 7.11
N ALA A 141 -2.61 -14.95 7.36
CA ALA A 141 -1.31 -14.68 7.98
C ALA A 141 -0.45 -13.76 7.10
N ALA A 142 -0.57 -13.88 5.78
CA ALA A 142 0.02 -12.97 4.81
C ALA A 142 -0.84 -12.92 3.55
N PHE A 143 -0.84 -11.79 2.87
CA PHE A 143 -1.46 -11.59 1.56
C PHE A 143 -0.46 -10.90 0.63
N VAL A 144 -0.25 -11.50 -0.54
CA VAL A 144 0.56 -10.91 -1.63
C VAL A 144 -0.39 -10.64 -2.77
N ASP A 145 -0.48 -9.38 -3.16
CA ASP A 145 -1.35 -8.94 -4.25
C ASP A 145 -0.76 -9.25 -5.62
N GLU A 146 -1.54 -9.00 -6.68
CA GLU A 146 -1.03 -9.05 -8.04
C GLU A 146 -0.08 -7.86 -8.28
N PRO A 147 1.05 -8.10 -8.98
CA PRO A 147 1.93 -7.00 -9.39
C PRO A 147 1.18 -6.02 -10.28
N ALA A 148 1.20 -4.75 -9.92
CA ALA A 148 0.57 -3.67 -10.66
C ALA A 148 1.54 -2.53 -10.98
N PHE A 149 1.25 -1.75 -12.02
CA PHE A 149 1.99 -0.54 -12.30
C PHE A 149 1.58 0.54 -11.29
N ASP A 150 2.54 0.99 -10.49
CA ASP A 150 2.36 2.09 -9.56
C ASP A 150 2.74 3.41 -10.25
N ALA A 151 1.74 4.22 -10.54
CA ALA A 151 1.91 5.51 -11.22
C ALA A 151 2.71 6.52 -10.36
N SER A 152 2.63 6.42 -9.03
CA SER A 152 3.31 7.33 -8.10
C SER A 152 4.84 7.16 -8.15
N SER A 153 5.31 5.93 -8.32
CA SER A 153 6.74 5.60 -8.44
C SER A 153 7.19 5.32 -9.88
N ALA A 154 6.26 5.37 -10.87
CA ALA A 154 6.49 5.02 -12.28
C ALA A 154 7.16 3.65 -12.46
N THR A 155 6.82 2.67 -11.62
CA THR A 155 7.38 1.32 -11.65
C THR A 155 6.31 0.28 -11.35
N TYR A 156 6.59 -0.98 -11.71
CA TYR A 156 5.77 -2.08 -11.20
C TYR A 156 6.08 -2.31 -9.73
N ALA A 157 5.02 -2.55 -8.95
CA ALA A 157 5.10 -2.84 -7.52
C ALA A 157 4.20 -4.02 -7.17
N VAL A 158 4.48 -4.68 -6.06
CA VAL A 158 3.64 -5.70 -5.46
C VAL A 158 3.43 -5.37 -3.99
N GLN A 159 2.21 -5.51 -3.51
CA GLN A 159 1.88 -5.27 -2.10
C GLN A 159 1.91 -6.59 -1.33
N LEU A 160 2.58 -6.56 -0.18
CA LEU A 160 2.63 -7.64 0.81
C LEU A 160 2.02 -7.12 2.09
N SER A 161 0.97 -7.77 2.56
CA SER A 161 0.24 -7.35 3.77
C SER A 161 0.19 -8.46 4.80
N VAL A 162 0.30 -8.06 6.07
CA VAL A 162 0.21 -8.95 7.24
C VAL A 162 -0.67 -8.31 8.32
N PRO A 163 -1.32 -9.09 9.19
CA PRO A 163 -2.05 -8.54 10.31
C PRO A 163 -1.10 -7.93 11.36
N VAL A 164 -1.54 -6.87 12.00
CA VAL A 164 -0.95 -6.37 13.26
C VAL A 164 -1.79 -6.92 14.39
N ALA A 165 -1.16 -7.59 15.37
CA ALA A 165 -1.86 -8.25 16.45
C ALA A 165 -1.34 -7.86 17.83
N ASP A 166 -2.24 -7.84 18.81
CA ASP A 166 -1.96 -7.76 20.23
C ASP A 166 -2.44 -9.06 20.89
N GLY A 167 -1.48 -9.93 21.25
CA GLY A 167 -1.78 -11.31 21.61
C GLY A 167 -2.47 -12.04 20.46
N ALA A 168 -3.62 -12.66 20.74
CA ALA A 168 -4.42 -13.35 19.74
C ALA A 168 -5.38 -12.43 18.93
N ARG A 169 -5.52 -11.15 19.34
CA ARG A 169 -6.44 -10.20 18.71
C ARG A 169 -5.72 -9.45 17.58
N ARG A 170 -6.27 -9.47 16.38
CA ARG A 170 -5.87 -8.55 15.31
C ARG A 170 -6.36 -7.14 15.66
N ILE A 171 -5.49 -6.15 15.55
CA ILE A 171 -5.78 -4.74 15.87
C ILE A 171 -5.63 -3.82 14.67
N GLY A 172 -5.10 -4.32 13.54
CA GLY A 172 -4.91 -3.58 12.31
C GLY A 172 -4.17 -4.41 11.27
N ALA A 173 -3.65 -3.75 10.25
CA ALA A 173 -2.84 -4.38 9.20
C ALA A 173 -1.63 -3.51 8.84
N LEU A 174 -0.57 -4.17 8.37
CA LEU A 174 0.61 -3.56 7.78
C LEU A 174 0.74 -3.99 6.32
N THR A 175 0.96 -3.05 5.42
CA THR A 175 1.30 -3.31 4.03
C THR A 175 2.69 -2.78 3.72
N LEU A 176 3.51 -3.59 3.06
CA LEU A 176 4.76 -3.18 2.42
C LEU A 176 4.58 -3.18 0.91
N THR A 177 4.82 -2.05 0.26
CA THR A 177 4.89 -1.94 -1.19
C THR A 177 6.32 -2.21 -1.63
N LEU A 178 6.49 -3.24 -2.47
CA LEU A 178 7.78 -3.72 -2.94
C LEU A 178 7.96 -3.37 -4.40
N LYS A 179 9.03 -2.67 -4.72
CA LYS A 179 9.41 -2.34 -6.10
C LYS A 179 9.81 -3.58 -6.88
N VAL A 180 9.22 -3.77 -8.06
CA VAL A 180 9.61 -4.81 -8.99
C VAL A 180 10.79 -4.31 -9.84
N ARG A 181 11.90 -5.05 -9.84
CA ARG A 181 13.05 -4.71 -10.68
C ARG A 181 12.70 -4.93 -12.15
N LYS A 182 13.22 -4.07 -13.03
CA LYS A 182 12.97 -4.15 -14.48
C LYS A 182 13.42 -5.47 -15.08
N ASP A 183 14.50 -6.07 -14.57
CA ASP A 183 15.01 -7.37 -14.98
C ASP A 183 14.09 -8.54 -14.60
N ALA A 184 13.35 -8.44 -13.51
CA ALA A 184 12.33 -9.42 -13.11
C ALA A 184 11.03 -9.32 -13.94
N ALA A 185 10.80 -8.18 -14.59
CA ALA A 185 9.64 -7.95 -15.46
C ALA A 185 9.90 -8.26 -16.94
N ALA A 186 11.16 -8.47 -17.33
CA ALA A 186 11.50 -8.81 -18.71
C ALA A 186 11.21 -10.29 -18.99
N PRO A 187 10.54 -10.62 -20.12
CA PRO A 187 10.44 -12.02 -20.55
C PRO A 187 11.87 -12.55 -20.78
N GLY A 188 12.17 -13.70 -20.19
CA GLY A 188 13.47 -14.37 -20.38
C GLY A 188 13.77 -14.49 -21.89
N ARG A 189 14.98 -14.07 -22.27
CA ARG A 189 15.51 -14.29 -23.62
C ARG A 189 15.77 -15.76 -23.84
#